data_46f4758635ba482d7766fb4a0cb0ed16
#
_entry.id   46f4758635ba482d7766fb4a0cb0ed16
#
_cell.length_a   1.000
_cell.length_b   1.000
_cell.length_c   1.000
_cell.angle_alpha   90.00
_cell.angle_beta   90.00
_cell.angle_gamma   90.00
#
_symmetry.space_group_name_H-M   'P 1'
#
loop_
_entity.id
_entity.type
_entity.pdbx_description
1 polymer ?
#
loop_
_entity_poly.entity_id
_entity_poly.type
_entity_poly.pdbx_seq_one_letter_code
_entity_poly.pdbx_strand_id
1 'polypeptide(L)'
;MKTRMIALALGLAGMAAFGAAQAQTQAAWGMLINGTKGLENFIPEGNANWRVMEDGIGATQGNGHLVSKESYKDFRIVVEMWVDERHNSGIFIRCQEPDDIGADSCYEVNVFDTRPGQEYATGGIVDTARVIGGPHRAAGKWNTIEITARGPQLTVMFNGVKTAEANTTKHGQGRVTIQYGAGTVKVRKFEIQPL
;
A
#
# COMPACT_ATOMS: atom_id res chain seq x y z
N MET A 1 63.20 18.71 -60.25
CA MET A 1 62.88 18.73 -58.77
C MET A 1 61.43 18.37 -58.57
N LYS A 2 61.16 17.17 -58.02
CA LYS A 2 59.76 16.69 -57.76
C LYS A 2 59.56 16.66 -56.25
N THR A 3 58.75 17.58 -55.77
CA THR A 3 58.38 17.66 -54.35
C THR A 3 57.21 16.68 -54.05
N ARG A 4 57.44 15.73 -53.17
CA ARG A 4 56.40 14.81 -52.70
C ARG A 4 55.73 15.42 -51.44
N MET A 5 54.41 15.67 -51.49
CA MET A 5 53.59 16.00 -50.33
C MET A 5 53.18 14.70 -49.64
N ILE A 6 53.48 14.60 -48.34
CA ILE A 6 53.03 13.53 -47.47
C ILE A 6 51.73 14.01 -46.76
N ALA A 7 50.64 13.32 -47.05
CA ALA A 7 49.36 13.56 -46.36
C ALA A 7 49.34 12.75 -45.06
N LEU A 8 49.16 13.43 -43.90
CA LEU A 8 49.02 12.83 -42.58
C LEU A 8 47.53 12.63 -42.32
N ALA A 9 47.08 11.36 -42.26
CA ALA A 9 45.72 11.02 -41.90
C ALA A 9 45.61 10.89 -40.37
N LEU A 10 44.87 11.82 -39.71
CA LEU A 10 44.48 11.68 -38.30
C LEU A 10 43.25 10.75 -38.20
N GLY A 11 43.42 9.57 -37.64
CA GLY A 11 42.33 8.68 -37.29
C GLY A 11 41.71 9.14 -35.93
N LEU A 12 40.45 9.59 -35.95
CA LEU A 12 39.65 9.75 -34.71
C LEU A 12 39.16 8.38 -34.29
N ALA A 13 39.69 7.85 -33.18
CA ALA A 13 39.12 6.71 -32.49
C ALA A 13 37.98 7.19 -31.60
N GLY A 14 36.71 6.99 -32.03
CA GLY A 14 35.53 7.20 -31.22
C GLY A 14 35.39 6.12 -30.16
N MET A 15 35.60 6.46 -28.88
CA MET A 15 35.24 5.60 -27.75
C MET A 15 33.73 5.65 -27.55
N ALA A 16 33.04 4.59 -27.96
CA ALA A 16 31.65 4.38 -27.56
C ALA A 16 31.60 3.93 -26.10
N ALA A 17 31.21 4.84 -25.20
CA ALA A 17 30.93 4.49 -23.83
C ALA A 17 29.59 3.72 -23.77
N PHE A 18 29.64 2.41 -23.63
CA PHE A 18 28.48 1.60 -23.27
C PHE A 18 28.14 1.87 -21.80
N GLY A 19 27.17 2.74 -21.54
CA GLY A 19 26.56 2.89 -20.26
C GLY A 19 25.84 1.60 -19.88
N ALA A 20 26.40 0.82 -18.95
CA ALA A 20 25.71 -0.30 -18.34
C ALA A 20 24.51 0.23 -17.55
N ALA A 21 23.31 0.05 -18.06
CA ALA A 21 22.08 0.26 -17.31
C ALA A 21 22.10 -0.72 -16.13
N GLN A 22 22.32 -0.22 -14.92
CA GLN A 22 22.16 -1.03 -13.70
C GLN A 22 20.68 -1.36 -13.58
N ALA A 23 20.32 -2.61 -13.81
CA ALA A 23 19.01 -3.12 -13.47
C ALA A 23 18.86 -2.99 -11.95
N GLN A 24 18.02 -2.08 -11.50
CA GLN A 24 17.62 -2.01 -10.09
C GLN A 24 16.89 -3.32 -9.77
N THR A 25 17.51 -4.18 -8.97
CA THR A 25 16.85 -5.36 -8.44
C THR A 25 15.71 -4.90 -7.55
N GLN A 26 14.48 -5.11 -8.00
CA GLN A 26 13.29 -4.79 -7.23
C GLN A 26 13.29 -5.67 -5.96
N ALA A 27 13.05 -5.07 -4.79
CA ALA A 27 13.02 -5.81 -3.54
C ALA A 27 11.96 -6.92 -3.57
N ALA A 28 12.24 -8.04 -2.90
CA ALA A 28 11.30 -9.15 -2.83
C ALA A 28 10.03 -8.76 -2.07
N TRP A 29 8.92 -9.42 -2.38
CA TRP A 29 7.69 -9.31 -1.61
C TRP A 29 7.87 -9.92 -0.22
N GLY A 30 7.53 -9.15 0.82
CA GLY A 30 7.40 -9.61 2.20
C GLY A 30 5.96 -10.02 2.49
N MET A 31 5.75 -11.20 3.06
CA MET A 31 4.43 -11.68 3.44
C MET A 31 4.16 -11.35 4.90
N LEU A 32 3.25 -10.41 5.17
CA LEU A 32 2.84 -10.07 6.53
C LEU A 32 1.71 -10.96 7.03
N ILE A 33 0.74 -11.33 6.17
CA ILE A 33 -0.31 -12.33 6.45
C ILE A 33 -0.36 -13.32 5.28
N ASN A 34 -0.38 -14.61 5.61
CA ASN A 34 -0.53 -15.72 4.67
C ASN A 34 -1.51 -16.77 5.25
N GLY A 35 -2.76 -16.70 4.80
CA GLY A 35 -3.86 -17.48 5.37
C GLY A 35 -4.03 -17.16 6.85
N THR A 36 -3.84 -18.16 7.70
CA THR A 36 -3.98 -18.06 9.15
C THR A 36 -2.69 -17.70 9.90
N LYS A 37 -1.59 -17.42 9.17
CA LYS A 37 -0.27 -17.08 9.73
C LYS A 37 0.02 -15.61 9.56
N GLY A 38 0.82 -15.03 10.46
CA GLY A 38 1.35 -13.68 10.35
C GLY A 38 0.85 -12.70 11.42
N LEU A 39 0.00 -13.13 12.36
CA LEU A 39 -0.43 -12.26 13.47
C LEU A 39 0.78 -11.72 14.26
N GLU A 40 1.84 -12.54 14.36
CA GLU A 40 3.11 -12.19 15.00
C GLU A 40 3.89 -11.05 14.32
N ASN A 41 3.55 -10.67 13.09
CA ASN A 41 4.17 -9.56 12.37
C ASN A 41 3.60 -8.19 12.77
N PHE A 42 2.56 -8.20 13.62
CA PHE A 42 1.87 -7.00 14.04
C PHE A 42 1.90 -6.84 15.56
N ILE A 43 1.66 -5.61 15.98
CA ILE A 43 1.40 -5.20 17.35
C ILE A 43 -0.07 -4.79 17.40
N PRO A 44 -0.93 -5.47 18.19
CA PRO A 44 -2.30 -5.01 18.39
C PRO A 44 -2.30 -3.68 19.16
N GLU A 45 -3.08 -2.72 18.65
CA GLU A 45 -3.37 -1.45 19.28
C GLU A 45 -4.89 -1.37 19.50
N GLY A 46 -5.34 -0.85 20.66
CA GLY A 46 -6.73 -0.85 21.06
C GLY A 46 -7.19 -2.18 21.69
N ASN A 47 -8.49 -2.48 21.60
CA ASN A 47 -9.10 -3.64 22.24
C ASN A 47 -9.83 -4.58 21.25
N ALA A 48 -9.54 -4.47 19.96
CA ALA A 48 -10.10 -5.38 18.97
C ALA A 48 -9.61 -6.82 19.21
N ASN A 49 -10.53 -7.79 19.13
CA ASN A 49 -10.27 -9.20 19.45
C ASN A 49 -9.59 -9.96 18.30
N TRP A 50 -8.47 -9.43 17.80
CA TRP A 50 -7.73 -10.04 16.71
C TRP A 50 -7.33 -11.49 17.01
N ARG A 51 -7.63 -12.38 16.08
CA ARG A 51 -7.35 -13.82 16.22
C ARG A 51 -7.27 -14.52 14.88
N VAL A 52 -6.73 -15.72 14.90
CA VAL A 52 -6.83 -16.66 13.78
C VAL A 52 -8.29 -17.10 13.64
N MET A 53 -8.79 -17.07 12.41
CA MET A 53 -10.09 -17.57 11.98
C MET A 53 -9.92 -18.72 10.97
N GLU A 54 -11.01 -19.33 10.53
CA GLU A 54 -10.98 -20.47 9.59
C GLU A 54 -10.20 -20.16 8.30
N ASP A 55 -10.36 -18.97 7.76
CA ASP A 55 -9.85 -18.58 6.45
C ASP A 55 -8.96 -17.33 6.46
N GLY A 56 -8.40 -16.95 7.63
CA GLY A 56 -7.53 -15.79 7.76
C GLY A 56 -7.28 -15.35 9.20
N ILE A 57 -6.87 -14.11 9.35
CA ILE A 57 -6.75 -13.39 10.62
C ILE A 57 -7.85 -12.33 10.64
N GLY A 58 -8.57 -12.19 11.74
CA GLY A 58 -9.68 -11.24 11.79
C GLY A 58 -10.12 -10.85 13.19
N ALA A 59 -11.11 -9.94 13.24
CA ALA A 59 -11.76 -9.47 14.46
C ALA A 59 -13.27 -9.32 14.26
N THR A 60 -14.01 -9.38 15.38
CA THR A 60 -15.47 -9.28 15.41
C THR A 60 -15.99 -8.42 16.55
N GLN A 61 -15.12 -7.94 17.45
CA GLN A 61 -15.47 -7.16 18.63
C GLN A 61 -14.33 -6.22 19.01
N GLY A 62 -14.68 -5.16 19.75
CA GLY A 62 -13.75 -4.13 20.20
C GLY A 62 -13.57 -3.01 19.19
N ASN A 63 -12.42 -2.36 19.20
CA ASN A 63 -11.96 -1.34 18.27
C ASN A 63 -10.43 -1.29 18.31
N GLY A 64 -9.77 -1.02 17.20
CA GLY A 64 -8.33 -0.87 17.15
C GLY A 64 -7.69 -1.37 15.88
N HIS A 65 -6.38 -1.54 15.92
CA HIS A 65 -5.55 -1.81 14.75
C HIS A 65 -4.61 -3.00 14.97
N LEU A 66 -4.25 -3.68 13.88
CA LEU A 66 -3.02 -4.46 13.79
C LEU A 66 -1.96 -3.57 13.14
N VAL A 67 -0.95 -3.17 13.89
CA VAL A 67 0.11 -2.25 13.46
C VAL A 67 1.35 -3.06 13.08
N SER A 68 1.90 -2.90 11.87
CA SER A 68 3.12 -3.61 11.46
C SER A 68 4.28 -3.28 12.37
N LYS A 69 5.16 -4.25 12.62
CA LYS A 69 6.40 -4.02 13.39
C LYS A 69 7.39 -3.14 12.65
N GLU A 70 7.40 -3.23 11.31
CA GLU A 70 8.29 -2.49 10.44
C GLU A 70 7.63 -1.23 9.87
N SER A 71 8.45 -0.23 9.52
CA SER A 71 8.06 0.99 8.83
C SER A 71 8.51 0.97 7.38
N TYR A 72 7.72 1.61 6.50
CA TYR A 72 7.94 1.61 5.06
C TYR A 72 7.84 3.04 4.51
N LYS A 73 8.67 3.35 3.52
CA LYS A 73 8.67 4.65 2.83
C LYS A 73 7.93 4.57 1.49
N ASP A 74 8.54 3.89 0.53
CA ASP A 74 7.98 3.62 -0.79
C ASP A 74 7.71 2.13 -0.91
N PHE A 75 6.51 1.76 -1.34
CA PHE A 75 6.08 0.36 -1.35
C PHE A 75 4.87 0.12 -2.25
N ARG A 76 4.64 -1.16 -2.54
CA ARG A 76 3.36 -1.69 -2.99
C ARG A 76 2.82 -2.65 -1.94
N ILE A 77 1.52 -2.61 -1.72
CA ILE A 77 0.78 -3.52 -0.84
C ILE A 77 -0.27 -4.24 -1.66
N VAL A 78 -0.48 -5.52 -1.37
CA VAL A 78 -1.63 -6.31 -1.82
C VAL A 78 -2.28 -6.94 -0.60
N VAL A 79 -3.56 -6.61 -0.37
CA VAL A 79 -4.38 -7.16 0.72
C VAL A 79 -5.57 -7.89 0.15
N GLU A 80 -5.83 -9.12 0.63
CA GLU A 80 -7.11 -9.80 0.43
C GLU A 80 -7.92 -9.74 1.72
N MET A 81 -9.03 -8.99 1.66
CA MET A 81 -9.88 -8.69 2.81
C MET A 81 -11.33 -9.10 2.55
N TRP A 82 -11.97 -9.67 3.56
CA TRP A 82 -13.41 -9.92 3.60
C TRP A 82 -14.04 -9.15 4.76
N VAL A 83 -15.21 -8.56 4.50
CA VAL A 83 -15.96 -7.81 5.51
C VAL A 83 -17.46 -8.12 5.40
N ASP A 84 -18.20 -8.01 6.51
CA ASP A 84 -19.67 -8.15 6.52
C ASP A 84 -20.38 -6.82 6.20
N GLU A 85 -21.70 -6.81 6.16
CA GLU A 85 -22.54 -5.65 5.83
C GLU A 85 -22.44 -4.49 6.85
N ARG A 86 -21.95 -4.75 8.08
CA ARG A 86 -21.86 -3.76 9.17
C ARG A 86 -20.45 -3.24 9.37
N HIS A 87 -19.56 -3.57 8.46
CA HIS A 87 -18.14 -3.26 8.60
C HIS A 87 -17.83 -1.76 8.65
N ASN A 88 -16.82 -1.45 9.44
CA ASN A 88 -15.99 -0.26 9.35
C ASN A 88 -14.55 -0.72 9.50
N SER A 89 -13.75 -0.55 8.44
CA SER A 89 -12.37 -1.00 8.36
C SER A 89 -11.57 -0.12 7.40
N GLY A 90 -10.27 -0.35 7.33
CA GLY A 90 -9.36 0.36 6.43
C GLY A 90 -7.94 -0.18 6.53
N ILE A 91 -7.14 0.19 5.55
CA ILE A 91 -5.69 -0.02 5.55
C ILE A 91 -5.06 1.35 5.72
N PHE A 92 -4.38 1.57 6.85
CA PHE A 92 -3.66 2.82 7.08
C PHE A 92 -2.20 2.63 6.66
N ILE A 93 -1.64 3.64 6.06
CA ILE A 93 -0.26 3.62 5.55
C ILE A 93 0.51 4.85 6.00
N ARG A 94 1.83 4.68 6.13
CA ARG A 94 2.76 5.73 6.56
C ARG A 94 2.36 6.35 7.90
N CYS A 95 1.86 5.52 8.82
CA CYS A 95 1.55 5.94 10.19
C CYS A 95 2.84 6.27 10.93
N GLN A 96 2.97 7.50 11.37
CA GLN A 96 4.18 8.01 12.02
C GLN A 96 4.22 7.64 13.49
N GLU A 97 3.08 7.75 14.16
CA GLU A 97 2.93 7.45 15.58
C GLU A 97 2.13 6.15 15.76
N PRO A 98 2.73 5.11 16.35
CA PRO A 98 2.06 3.81 16.49
C PRO A 98 0.87 3.83 17.45
N ASP A 99 0.83 4.78 18.39
CA ASP A 99 -0.20 4.91 19.43
C ASP A 99 -1.28 5.96 19.07
N ASP A 100 -1.15 6.63 17.91
CA ASP A 100 -2.10 7.62 17.39
C ASP A 100 -2.41 7.32 15.92
N ILE A 101 -3.21 6.28 15.70
CA ILE A 101 -3.60 5.85 14.35
C ILE A 101 -4.90 6.55 13.95
N GLY A 102 -4.79 7.46 12.99
CA GLY A 102 -5.91 8.22 12.46
C GLY A 102 -5.59 8.89 11.13
N ALA A 103 -6.57 9.53 10.50
CA ALA A 103 -6.38 10.25 9.23
C ALA A 103 -5.44 11.46 9.35
N ASP A 104 -5.19 11.94 10.58
CA ASP A 104 -4.24 13.03 10.82
C ASP A 104 -2.79 12.55 10.86
N SER A 105 -2.54 11.35 11.36
CA SER A 105 -1.20 10.74 11.53
C SER A 105 -0.83 9.74 10.45
N CYS A 106 -1.81 9.34 9.61
CA CYS A 106 -1.67 8.34 8.53
C CYS A 106 -2.40 8.79 7.26
N TYR A 107 -2.31 7.96 6.19
CA TYR A 107 -3.30 7.93 5.12
C TYR A 107 -4.19 6.70 5.30
N GLU A 108 -5.49 6.89 5.41
CA GLU A 108 -6.49 5.84 5.56
C GLU A 108 -7.09 5.47 4.20
N VAL A 109 -6.73 4.30 3.66
CA VAL A 109 -7.45 3.68 2.54
C VAL A 109 -8.68 3.00 3.10
N ASN A 110 -9.84 3.61 2.90
CA ASN A 110 -11.06 3.24 3.59
C ASN A 110 -11.73 1.98 3.01
N VAL A 111 -12.29 1.17 3.91
CA VAL A 111 -13.17 0.05 3.63
C VAL A 111 -14.40 0.20 4.51
N PHE A 112 -15.34 1.04 4.06
CA PHE A 112 -16.57 1.36 4.78
C PHE A 112 -17.67 1.74 3.79
N ASP A 113 -18.46 0.76 3.37
CA ASP A 113 -19.47 0.89 2.29
C ASP A 113 -20.58 1.88 2.63
N THR A 114 -20.95 1.98 3.91
CA THR A 114 -22.05 2.80 4.40
C THR A 114 -21.59 4.08 5.12
N ARG A 115 -20.33 4.48 4.89
CA ARG A 115 -19.76 5.67 5.50
C ARG A 115 -20.65 6.90 5.24
N PRO A 116 -21.00 7.68 6.28
CA PRO A 116 -21.52 9.02 6.07
C PRO A 116 -20.48 9.87 5.32
N GLY A 117 -20.88 10.58 4.25
CA GLY A 117 -19.90 11.22 3.36
C GLY A 117 -19.27 10.20 2.42
N GLN A 118 -20.05 9.74 1.44
CA GLN A 118 -19.69 8.69 0.48
C GLN A 118 -18.48 9.02 -0.39
N GLU A 119 -18.06 10.27 -0.45
CA GLU A 119 -16.88 10.71 -1.19
C GLU A 119 -15.57 10.07 -0.70
N TYR A 120 -15.54 9.60 0.56
CA TYR A 120 -14.42 8.86 1.15
C TYR A 120 -14.81 7.46 1.60
N ALA A 121 -15.85 6.87 1.02
CA ALA A 121 -16.26 5.48 1.28
C ALA A 121 -15.21 4.47 0.79
N THR A 122 -15.58 3.21 0.67
CA THR A 122 -14.70 2.11 0.23
C THR A 122 -13.91 2.47 -1.02
N GLY A 123 -12.59 2.37 -0.92
CA GLY A 123 -11.63 2.67 -1.99
C GLY A 123 -11.11 4.10 -2.01
N GLY A 124 -11.67 5.03 -1.23
CA GLY A 124 -11.13 6.38 -1.07
C GLY A 124 -9.95 6.43 -0.09
N ILE A 125 -9.24 7.58 -0.07
CA ILE A 125 -8.26 7.92 0.97
C ILE A 125 -8.87 9.06 1.78
N VAL A 126 -9.25 8.77 3.03
CA VAL A 126 -9.97 9.69 3.91
C VAL A 126 -9.25 11.06 3.98
N ASP A 127 -10.01 12.14 3.80
CA ASP A 127 -9.55 13.54 3.82
C ASP A 127 -8.37 13.85 2.88
N THR A 128 -8.04 12.93 1.94
CA THR A 128 -6.92 13.07 1.02
C THR A 128 -7.35 12.89 -0.44
N ALA A 129 -8.07 11.82 -0.78
CA ALA A 129 -8.54 11.56 -2.13
C ALA A 129 -9.93 10.93 -2.13
N ARG A 130 -10.86 11.58 -2.84
CA ARG A 130 -12.22 11.08 -3.03
C ARG A 130 -12.23 9.84 -3.91
N VAL A 131 -13.27 9.00 -3.71
CA VAL A 131 -13.50 7.80 -4.52
C VAL A 131 -13.72 8.16 -5.98
N ILE A 132 -13.03 7.46 -6.88
CA ILE A 132 -13.19 7.55 -8.34
C ILE A 132 -14.11 6.42 -8.78
N GLY A 133 -15.10 6.73 -9.63
CA GLY A 133 -16.00 5.74 -10.24
C GLY A 133 -16.90 5.00 -9.23
N GLY A 134 -16.96 5.49 -7.98
CA GLY A 134 -17.71 4.85 -6.89
C GLY A 134 -19.21 5.01 -7.01
N PRO A 135 -19.99 4.45 -6.02
CA PRO A 135 -19.54 3.75 -4.82
C PRO A 135 -19.07 2.31 -5.09
N HIS A 136 -18.01 1.87 -4.41
CA HIS A 136 -17.55 0.50 -4.41
C HIS A 136 -18.13 -0.25 -3.20
N ARG A 137 -18.28 -1.59 -3.35
CA ARG A 137 -18.87 -2.45 -2.32
C ARG A 137 -17.92 -3.58 -1.95
N ALA A 138 -17.57 -3.64 -0.65
CA ALA A 138 -16.68 -4.65 -0.09
C ALA A 138 -17.44 -5.81 0.57
N ALA A 139 -18.62 -5.55 1.10
CA ALA A 139 -19.35 -6.50 1.94
C ALA A 139 -19.65 -7.84 1.27
N GLY A 140 -19.57 -8.93 2.06
CA GLY A 140 -20.02 -10.27 1.71
C GLY A 140 -19.10 -11.06 0.77
N LYS A 141 -17.94 -10.55 0.39
CA LYS A 141 -17.00 -11.20 -0.53
C LYS A 141 -15.56 -10.89 -0.19
N TRP A 142 -14.62 -11.71 -0.67
CA TRP A 142 -13.21 -11.41 -0.69
C TRP A 142 -12.91 -10.32 -1.72
N ASN A 143 -12.16 -9.31 -1.30
CA ASN A 143 -11.74 -8.20 -2.13
C ASN A 143 -10.23 -8.11 -2.16
N THR A 144 -9.67 -7.67 -3.29
CA THR A 144 -8.26 -7.33 -3.43
C THR A 144 -8.10 -5.82 -3.38
N ILE A 145 -7.28 -5.35 -2.46
CA ILE A 145 -6.91 -3.94 -2.31
C ILE A 145 -5.43 -3.84 -2.62
N GLU A 146 -5.08 -3.05 -3.64
CA GLU A 146 -3.70 -2.76 -3.98
C GLU A 146 -3.41 -1.29 -3.70
N ILE A 147 -2.33 -1.02 -2.98
CA ILE A 147 -1.91 0.32 -2.63
C ILE A 147 -0.47 0.51 -3.10
N THR A 148 -0.21 1.55 -3.88
CA THR A 148 1.14 1.97 -4.24
C THR A 148 1.42 3.33 -3.63
N ALA A 149 2.50 3.43 -2.86
CA ALA A 149 3.05 4.67 -2.33
C ALA A 149 4.47 4.85 -2.88
N ARG A 150 4.68 5.90 -3.68
CA ARG A 150 5.99 6.24 -4.25
C ARG A 150 6.23 7.74 -4.19
N GLY A 151 7.17 8.15 -3.34
CA GLY A 151 7.34 9.57 -3.03
C GLY A 151 6.01 10.21 -2.62
N PRO A 152 5.57 11.31 -3.25
CA PRO A 152 4.30 11.95 -2.94
C PRO A 152 3.08 11.27 -3.59
N GLN A 153 3.27 10.31 -4.47
CA GLN A 153 2.18 9.67 -5.21
C GLN A 153 1.60 8.47 -4.46
N LEU A 154 0.29 8.49 -4.26
CA LEU A 154 -0.51 7.40 -3.71
C LEU A 154 -1.51 6.94 -4.76
N THR A 155 -1.63 5.63 -4.96
CA THR A 155 -2.64 5.03 -5.85
C THR A 155 -3.30 3.87 -5.15
N VAL A 156 -4.62 3.80 -5.24
CA VAL A 156 -5.43 2.70 -4.71
C VAL A 156 -6.18 2.02 -5.84
N MET A 157 -6.04 0.70 -5.90
CA MET A 157 -6.84 -0.17 -6.74
C MET A 157 -7.73 -1.05 -5.85
N PHE A 158 -9.01 -1.13 -6.16
CA PHE A 158 -9.96 -1.98 -5.47
C PHE A 158 -10.57 -2.96 -6.48
N ASN A 159 -10.33 -4.26 -6.30
CA ASN A 159 -10.74 -5.32 -7.24
C ASN A 159 -10.33 -5.02 -8.71
N GLY A 160 -9.09 -4.54 -8.90
CA GLY A 160 -8.52 -4.23 -10.22
C GLY A 160 -8.96 -2.91 -10.83
N VAL A 161 -9.78 -2.10 -10.14
CA VAL A 161 -10.22 -0.78 -10.58
C VAL A 161 -9.52 0.31 -9.78
N LYS A 162 -8.98 1.34 -10.44
CA LYS A 162 -8.41 2.51 -9.73
C LYS A 162 -9.52 3.31 -9.05
N THR A 163 -9.47 3.38 -7.72
CA THR A 163 -10.50 4.02 -6.90
C THR A 163 -10.05 5.30 -6.22
N ALA A 164 -8.76 5.51 -6.04
CA ALA A 164 -8.22 6.78 -5.55
C ALA A 164 -6.80 7.04 -6.07
N GLU A 165 -6.46 8.31 -6.18
CA GLU A 165 -5.13 8.78 -6.50
C GLU A 165 -4.88 10.12 -5.81
N ALA A 166 -3.70 10.29 -5.20
CA ALA A 166 -3.29 11.53 -4.55
C ALA A 166 -1.83 11.87 -4.87
N ASN A 167 -1.52 13.15 -4.83
CA ASN A 167 -0.17 13.67 -4.79
C ASN A 167 -0.03 14.51 -3.52
N THR A 168 0.65 13.98 -2.50
CA THR A 168 0.69 14.54 -1.15
C THR A 168 2.01 14.22 -0.46
N THR A 169 2.50 15.15 0.35
CA THR A 169 3.72 15.00 1.15
C THR A 169 3.46 15.00 2.66
N LYS A 170 2.18 14.90 3.08
CA LYS A 170 1.79 14.96 4.49
C LYS A 170 2.54 13.91 5.33
N HIS A 171 2.61 12.66 4.83
CA HIS A 171 3.32 11.58 5.48
C HIS A 171 4.28 10.90 4.50
N GLY A 172 5.61 10.87 4.81
CA GLY A 172 6.65 10.35 3.92
C GLY A 172 6.98 8.87 4.14
N GLN A 173 6.85 8.38 5.38
CA GLN A 173 7.11 7.00 5.78
C GLN A 173 6.39 6.69 7.07
N GLY A 174 6.27 5.42 7.42
CA GLY A 174 5.68 4.97 8.67
C GLY A 174 5.20 3.52 8.58
N ARG A 175 4.48 3.10 9.61
CA ARG A 175 3.91 1.75 9.70
C ARG A 175 2.70 1.60 8.80
N VAL A 176 2.33 0.36 8.51
CA VAL A 176 1.06 0.01 7.87
C VAL A 176 0.17 -0.70 8.86
N THR A 177 -1.15 -0.50 8.77
CA THR A 177 -2.09 -1.08 9.73
C THR A 177 -3.34 -1.62 9.07
N ILE A 178 -4.02 -2.51 9.79
CA ILE A 178 -5.36 -2.99 9.46
C ILE A 178 -6.28 -2.54 10.59
N GLN A 179 -7.34 -1.81 10.23
CA GLN A 179 -8.32 -1.34 11.21
C GLN A 179 -9.44 -2.36 11.43
N TYR A 180 -9.89 -2.44 12.69
CA TYR A 180 -11.18 -2.96 13.08
C TYR A 180 -11.98 -1.88 13.80
N GLY A 181 -13.06 -1.38 13.17
CA GLY A 181 -13.98 -0.41 13.75
C GLY A 181 -15.37 -1.00 14.03
N ALA A 182 -15.84 -1.92 13.17
CA ALA A 182 -17.13 -2.57 13.33
C ALA A 182 -17.30 -3.81 12.43
N GLY A 183 -18.34 -4.60 12.72
CA GLY A 183 -18.74 -5.76 11.90
C GLY A 183 -17.84 -6.97 12.08
N THR A 184 -17.58 -7.68 11.00
CA THR A 184 -16.60 -8.75 10.89
C THR A 184 -15.57 -8.38 9.84
N VAL A 185 -14.30 -8.38 10.22
CA VAL A 185 -13.18 -8.12 9.32
C VAL A 185 -12.26 -9.34 9.31
N LYS A 186 -11.91 -9.83 8.11
CA LYS A 186 -10.95 -10.92 7.92
C LYS A 186 -9.95 -10.55 6.85
N VAL A 187 -8.69 -10.91 7.05
CA VAL A 187 -7.59 -10.76 6.09
C VAL A 187 -6.90 -12.11 5.95
N ARG A 188 -6.77 -12.60 4.71
CA ARG A 188 -6.07 -13.85 4.41
C ARG A 188 -4.75 -13.65 3.67
N LYS A 189 -4.52 -12.43 3.17
CA LYS A 189 -3.29 -12.06 2.49
C LYS A 189 -2.94 -10.62 2.80
N PHE A 190 -1.70 -10.37 3.18
CA PHE A 190 -1.12 -9.03 3.24
C PHE A 190 0.33 -9.14 2.81
N GLU A 191 0.60 -8.73 1.60
CA GLU A 191 1.94 -8.65 1.04
C GLU A 191 2.39 -7.20 0.92
N ILE A 192 3.66 -6.95 1.14
CA ILE A 192 4.30 -5.65 0.96
C ILE A 192 5.62 -5.81 0.22
N GLN A 193 5.87 -4.95 -0.76
CA GLN A 193 7.10 -4.87 -1.52
C GLN A 193 7.67 -3.47 -1.39
N PRO A 194 8.83 -3.27 -0.72
CA PRO A 194 9.58 -2.01 -0.79
C PRO A 194 9.97 -1.68 -2.24
N LEU A 195 9.97 -0.37 -2.58
CA LEU A 195 10.28 0.13 -3.92
C LEU A 195 11.56 0.96 -3.94
#